data_0ec328322f1e077a0c740256fa281453
#
_entry.id   0ec328322f1e077a0c740256fa281453
#
_cell.length_a   1.000
_cell.length_b   1.000
_cell.length_c   1.000
_cell.angle_alpha   90.00
_cell.angle_beta   90.00
_cell.angle_gamma   90.00
#
_symmetry.space_group_name_H-M   'P 1'
#
loop_
_entity.id
_entity.type
_entity.pdbx_description
1 polymer ?
#
loop_
_entity_poly.entity_id
_entity_poly.type
_entity_poly.pdbx_seq_one_letter_code
_entity_poly.pdbx_strand_id
1 'polypeptide(L)'
;IFLIAYALYTLFTIFTQDTSTIITIIVFGVICYAFFLGCRPYKYSIEKRTLTIHYRLWKNSHVDLMECETICDPVPRMADLVTRPHAIEIYTNTKKRYCCFPVGRVEFVDAVVKANKRIHCTVKEYTDVHRKLEKKARKEKRKAEKREAKEKMQKESEND
;
A
#
# COMPACT_ATOMS: atom_id res chain seq x y z
N ILE A 1 3.22 -23.31 0.37
CA ILE A 1 3.39 -24.72 0.74
C ILE A 1 2.03 -25.32 1.15
N PHE A 2 1.28 -24.73 2.10
CA PHE A 2 -0.03 -25.24 2.54
C PHE A 2 -1.05 -25.38 1.40
N LEU A 3 -1.16 -24.40 0.50
CA LEU A 3 -2.08 -24.45 -0.64
C LEU A 3 -1.73 -25.56 -1.63
N ILE A 4 -0.44 -25.82 -1.85
CA ILE A 4 0.00 -26.90 -2.74
C ILE A 4 -0.27 -28.26 -2.11
N ALA A 5 0.03 -28.42 -0.81
CA ALA A 5 -0.28 -29.65 -0.07
C ALA A 5 -1.78 -29.92 -0.04
N TYR A 6 -2.60 -28.88 0.17
CA TYR A 6 -4.05 -28.97 0.13
C TYR A 6 -4.58 -29.38 -1.26
N ALA A 7 -4.03 -28.80 -2.34
CA ALA A 7 -4.40 -29.15 -3.71
C ALA A 7 -4.04 -30.60 -4.05
N LEU A 8 -2.86 -31.06 -3.65
CA LEU A 8 -2.43 -32.43 -3.85
C LEU A 8 -3.31 -33.43 -3.05
N TYR A 9 -3.66 -33.07 -1.80
CA TYR A 9 -4.54 -33.89 -0.97
C TYR A 9 -5.97 -33.94 -1.55
N THR A 10 -6.52 -32.82 -2.05
CA THR A 10 -7.83 -32.82 -2.74
C THR A 10 -7.82 -33.68 -4.01
N LEU A 11 -6.73 -33.61 -4.78
CA LEU A 11 -6.60 -34.43 -5.99
C LEU A 11 -6.57 -35.92 -5.65
N PHE A 12 -5.82 -36.30 -4.61
CA PHE A 12 -5.76 -37.70 -4.14
C PHE A 12 -7.09 -38.22 -3.65
N THR A 13 -7.88 -37.42 -2.91
CA THR A 13 -9.18 -37.83 -2.38
C THR A 13 -10.27 -37.89 -3.43
N ILE A 14 -10.23 -37.05 -4.47
CA ILE A 14 -11.12 -37.21 -5.64
C ILE A 14 -10.88 -38.56 -6.33
N PHE A 15 -9.63 -39.02 -6.33
CA PHE A 15 -9.27 -40.29 -6.94
C PHE A 15 -9.75 -41.52 -6.13
N THR A 16 -9.88 -41.38 -4.80
CA THR A 16 -10.33 -42.46 -3.90
C THR A 16 -11.86 -42.60 -3.78
N GLN A 17 -12.64 -41.68 -4.36
CA GLN A 17 -14.12 -41.67 -4.36
C GLN A 17 -14.78 -41.72 -2.96
N ASP A 18 -14.07 -41.36 -1.92
CA ASP A 18 -14.62 -41.33 -0.55
C ASP A 18 -15.35 -40.00 -0.30
N THR A 19 -16.68 -40.05 -0.34
CA THR A 19 -17.56 -38.88 -0.18
C THR A 19 -17.38 -38.18 1.17
N SER A 20 -17.09 -38.93 2.23
CA SER A 20 -16.88 -38.35 3.58
C SER A 20 -15.62 -37.51 3.61
N THR A 21 -14.56 -37.97 3.00
CA THR A 21 -13.28 -37.26 2.91
C THR A 21 -13.41 -36.00 2.04
N ILE A 22 -14.17 -36.02 0.95
CA ILE A 22 -14.42 -34.86 0.10
C ILE A 22 -15.13 -33.74 0.89
N ILE A 23 -16.19 -34.10 1.63
CA ILE A 23 -16.94 -33.15 2.46
C ILE A 23 -16.00 -32.50 3.51
N THR A 24 -15.19 -33.31 4.18
CA THR A 24 -14.23 -32.81 5.19
C THR A 24 -13.26 -31.81 4.60
N ILE A 25 -12.75 -32.06 3.39
CA ILE A 25 -11.83 -31.14 2.70
C ILE A 25 -12.52 -29.82 2.36
N ILE A 26 -13.75 -29.89 1.84
CA ILE A 26 -14.50 -28.65 1.50
C ILE A 26 -14.73 -27.83 2.75
N VAL A 27 -15.19 -28.44 3.84
CA VAL A 27 -15.44 -27.74 5.11
C VAL A 27 -14.15 -27.11 5.65
N PHE A 28 -13.06 -27.87 5.65
CA PHE A 28 -11.75 -27.35 6.09
C PHE A 28 -11.26 -26.19 5.19
N GLY A 29 -11.44 -26.29 3.87
CA GLY A 29 -11.12 -25.23 2.93
C GLY A 29 -11.90 -23.96 3.18
N VAL A 30 -13.20 -24.06 3.46
CA VAL A 30 -14.06 -22.91 3.82
C VAL A 30 -13.59 -22.27 5.11
N ILE A 31 -13.27 -23.07 6.14
CA ILE A 31 -12.76 -22.56 7.42
C ILE A 31 -11.42 -21.83 7.23
N CYS A 32 -10.48 -22.42 6.50
CA CYS A 32 -9.19 -21.81 6.20
C CYS A 32 -9.35 -20.51 5.41
N TYR A 33 -10.27 -20.46 4.45
CA TYR A 33 -10.56 -19.27 3.67
C TYR A 33 -11.18 -18.16 4.52
N ALA A 34 -12.15 -18.49 5.37
CA ALA A 34 -12.76 -17.53 6.32
C ALA A 34 -11.72 -16.97 7.30
N PHE A 35 -10.85 -17.83 7.82
CA PHE A 35 -9.75 -17.42 8.68
C PHE A 35 -8.77 -16.48 7.95
N PHE A 36 -8.40 -16.82 6.71
CA PHE A 36 -7.53 -15.98 5.89
C PHE A 36 -8.13 -14.60 5.61
N LEU A 37 -9.43 -14.52 5.31
CA LEU A 37 -10.14 -13.24 5.16
C LEU A 37 -10.18 -12.44 6.46
N GLY A 38 -10.37 -13.12 7.59
CA GLY A 38 -10.41 -12.47 8.91
C GLY A 38 -9.05 -11.94 9.37
N CYS A 39 -7.95 -12.54 8.90
CA CYS A 39 -6.59 -12.09 9.18
C CYS A 39 -6.16 -10.89 8.33
N ARG A 40 -6.91 -10.54 7.28
CA ARG A 40 -6.60 -9.37 6.46
C ARG A 40 -7.01 -8.08 7.17
N PRO A 41 -6.15 -7.04 7.14
CA PRO A 41 -6.58 -5.72 7.58
C PRO A 41 -7.66 -5.20 6.64
N TYR A 42 -8.73 -4.63 7.22
CA TYR A 42 -9.86 -4.10 6.47
C TYR A 42 -9.93 -2.58 6.48
N LYS A 43 -9.25 -1.94 7.44
CA LYS A 43 -9.25 -0.48 7.59
C LYS A 43 -7.91 -0.02 8.15
N TYR A 44 -7.49 1.14 7.70
CA TYR A 44 -6.34 1.88 8.23
C TYR A 44 -6.82 3.23 8.73
N SER A 45 -6.40 3.62 9.92
CA SER A 45 -6.62 4.97 10.45
C SER A 45 -5.29 5.57 10.87
N ILE A 46 -5.09 6.83 10.50
CA ILE A 46 -3.91 7.59 10.89
C ILE A 46 -4.38 8.69 11.82
N GLU A 47 -3.99 8.62 13.07
CA GLU A 47 -4.31 9.62 14.08
C GLU A 47 -3.02 10.26 14.56
N LYS A 48 -2.85 11.56 14.27
CA LYS A 48 -1.64 12.33 14.60
C LYS A 48 -0.38 11.67 14.07
N ARG A 49 0.22 10.74 14.83
CA ARG A 49 1.49 10.06 14.53
C ARG A 49 1.40 8.54 14.61
N THR A 50 0.20 8.02 14.85
CA THR A 50 0.00 6.57 15.01
C THR A 50 -0.82 6.04 13.85
N LEU A 51 -0.30 5.04 13.16
CA LEU A 51 -1.03 4.25 12.17
C LEU A 51 -1.66 3.07 12.90
N THR A 52 -2.99 3.01 12.92
CA THR A 52 -3.73 1.88 13.45
C THR A 52 -4.21 1.00 12.30
N ILE A 53 -3.80 -0.26 12.33
CA ILE A 53 -4.19 -1.29 11.38
C ILE A 53 -5.30 -2.11 12.02
N HIS A 54 -6.50 -2.05 11.44
CA HIS A 54 -7.68 -2.74 11.96
C HIS A 54 -7.87 -4.10 11.29
N TYR A 55 -7.98 -5.13 12.12
CA TYR A 55 -8.26 -6.50 11.71
C TYR A 55 -9.67 -6.91 12.18
N ARG A 56 -10.34 -7.79 11.44
CA ARG A 56 -11.67 -8.27 11.84
C ARG A 56 -11.64 -9.25 13.01
N LEU A 57 -10.68 -10.18 12.98
CA LEU A 57 -10.58 -11.28 13.96
C LEU A 57 -9.43 -11.09 14.95
N TRP A 58 -8.53 -10.15 14.72
CA TRP A 58 -7.34 -9.96 15.55
C TRP A 58 -7.35 -8.59 16.22
N LYS A 59 -6.55 -8.49 17.27
CA LYS A 59 -6.29 -7.22 17.92
C LYS A 59 -5.68 -6.23 16.94
N ASN A 60 -6.14 -4.97 16.99
CA ASN A 60 -5.59 -3.90 16.18
C ASN A 60 -4.10 -3.72 16.45
N SER A 61 -3.35 -3.45 15.40
CA SER A 61 -1.92 -3.18 15.48
C SER A 61 -1.70 -1.67 15.42
N HIS A 62 -0.90 -1.14 16.34
CA HIS A 62 -0.55 0.28 16.40
C HIS A 62 0.92 0.42 16.03
N VAL A 63 1.18 1.29 15.06
CA VAL A 63 2.52 1.58 14.53
C VAL A 63 2.80 3.05 14.74
N ASP A 64 3.84 3.38 15.49
CA ASP A 64 4.29 4.77 15.61
C ASP A 64 5.00 5.17 14.32
N LEU A 65 4.44 6.16 13.63
CA LEU A 65 4.99 6.67 12.38
C LEU A 65 6.33 7.40 12.59
N MET A 66 6.64 7.84 13.80
CA MET A 66 7.93 8.46 14.10
C MET A 66 9.08 7.46 14.12
N GLU A 67 8.79 6.19 14.40
CA GLU A 67 9.75 5.10 14.32
C GLU A 67 9.90 4.53 12.90
N CYS A 68 9.06 4.97 11.96
CA CYS A 68 9.12 4.49 10.58
C CYS A 68 10.24 5.18 9.81
N GLU A 69 11.10 4.38 9.19
CA GLU A 69 12.23 4.86 8.38
C GLU A 69 11.90 4.82 6.89
N THR A 70 11.31 3.73 6.43
CA THR A 70 11.13 3.49 4.99
C THR A 70 9.77 2.94 4.68
N ILE A 71 9.18 3.44 3.59
CA ILE A 71 8.00 2.89 2.93
C ILE A 71 8.41 2.48 1.52
N CYS A 72 8.16 1.23 1.18
CA CYS A 72 8.54 0.70 -0.14
C CYS A 72 7.49 -0.24 -0.71
N ASP A 73 7.62 -0.49 -2.00
CA ASP A 73 6.96 -1.62 -2.64
C ASP A 73 7.54 -2.93 -2.11
N PRO A 74 6.73 -3.99 -1.94
CA PRO A 74 7.22 -5.27 -1.46
C PRO A 74 8.29 -5.81 -2.39
N VAL A 75 9.35 -6.36 -1.81
CA VAL A 75 10.32 -7.12 -2.60
C VAL A 75 9.62 -8.34 -3.17
N PRO A 76 9.64 -8.53 -4.50
CA PRO A 76 8.93 -9.63 -5.13
C PRO A 76 9.52 -10.98 -4.68
N ARG A 77 8.85 -11.62 -3.73
CA ARG A 77 9.08 -13.02 -3.40
C ARG A 77 8.02 -13.83 -4.14
N MET A 78 8.37 -15.00 -4.66
CA MET A 78 7.45 -15.83 -5.44
C MET A 78 6.09 -16.05 -4.75
N ALA A 79 6.08 -16.23 -3.43
CA ALA A 79 4.85 -16.38 -2.64
C ALA A 79 4.04 -15.08 -2.52
N ASP A 80 4.69 -13.91 -2.57
CA ASP A 80 4.04 -12.61 -2.38
C ASP A 80 3.45 -12.05 -3.70
N LEU A 81 4.03 -12.42 -4.85
CA LEU A 81 3.56 -11.99 -6.17
C LEU A 81 2.13 -12.44 -6.47
N VAL A 82 1.76 -13.65 -6.05
CA VAL A 82 0.43 -14.24 -6.28
C VAL A 82 -0.59 -13.73 -5.25
N THR A 83 -0.15 -13.45 -4.02
CA THR A 83 -1.07 -13.15 -2.91
C THR A 83 -1.13 -11.67 -2.53
N ARG A 84 -0.21 -10.82 -3.01
CA ARG A 84 -0.04 -9.44 -2.50
C ARG A 84 0.33 -8.41 -3.57
N PRO A 85 -0.38 -8.32 -4.71
CA PRO A 85 0.01 -7.46 -5.83
C PRO A 85 0.01 -5.95 -5.49
N HIS A 86 -0.70 -5.53 -4.43
CA HIS A 86 -0.86 -4.11 -4.04
C HIS A 86 -0.37 -3.81 -2.62
N ALA A 87 0.49 -4.66 -2.08
CA ALA A 87 1.04 -4.45 -0.75
C ALA A 87 1.96 -3.22 -0.71
N ILE A 88 2.04 -2.61 0.47
CA ILE A 88 3.02 -1.60 0.83
C ILE A 88 3.71 -2.07 2.09
N GLU A 89 5.02 -2.02 2.12
CA GLU A 89 5.80 -2.40 3.29
C GLU A 89 6.31 -1.15 4.01
N ILE A 90 6.12 -1.15 5.32
CA ILE A 90 6.62 -0.11 6.22
C ILE A 90 7.67 -0.74 7.12
N TYR A 91 8.87 -0.19 7.11
CA TYR A 91 9.98 -0.62 7.94
C TYR A 91 10.22 0.40 9.05
N THR A 92 10.37 -0.11 10.27
CA THR A 92 10.70 0.71 11.43
C THR A 92 12.18 0.58 11.79
N ASN A 93 12.71 1.55 12.53
CA ASN A 93 14.06 1.52 13.10
C ASN A 93 14.31 0.28 13.98
N THR A 94 13.26 -0.28 14.59
CA THR A 94 13.30 -1.52 15.37
C THR A 94 13.33 -2.79 14.50
N LYS A 95 13.56 -2.66 13.19
CA LYS A 95 13.56 -3.76 12.19
C LYS A 95 12.23 -4.51 12.08
N LYS A 96 11.14 -3.97 12.63
CA LYS A 96 9.81 -4.54 12.42
C LYS A 96 9.31 -4.16 11.02
N ARG A 97 8.64 -5.11 10.38
CA ARG A 97 8.04 -4.95 9.05
C ARG A 97 6.53 -5.06 9.17
N TYR A 98 5.85 -4.05 8.70
CA TYR A 98 4.38 -4.03 8.59
C TYR A 98 3.99 -4.07 7.12
N CYS A 99 3.09 -4.99 6.79
CA CYS A 99 2.59 -5.14 5.44
C CYS A 99 1.15 -4.63 5.39
N CYS A 100 0.92 -3.57 4.60
CA CYS A 100 -0.36 -2.91 4.44
C CYS A 100 -0.91 -3.16 3.04
N PHE A 101 -2.26 -3.22 2.92
CA PHE A 101 -2.99 -3.44 1.66
C PHE A 101 -4.03 -2.35 1.47
N PRO A 102 -3.63 -1.07 1.35
CA PRO A 102 -4.58 0.00 1.18
C PRO A 102 -5.24 -0.06 -0.19
N VAL A 103 -6.52 0.30 -0.26
CA VAL A 103 -7.27 0.41 -1.53
C VAL A 103 -6.71 1.57 -2.35
N GLY A 104 -6.49 2.74 -1.74
CA GLY A 104 -5.83 3.89 -2.34
C GLY A 104 -4.36 3.96 -1.92
N ARG A 105 -3.45 3.43 -2.74
CA ARG A 105 -2.02 3.35 -2.39
C ARG A 105 -1.38 4.74 -2.27
N VAL A 106 -1.64 5.61 -3.23
CA VAL A 106 -1.05 6.95 -3.29
C VAL A 106 -1.54 7.81 -2.13
N GLU A 107 -2.85 7.79 -1.86
CA GLU A 107 -3.47 8.54 -0.77
C GLU A 107 -2.97 8.04 0.59
N PHE A 108 -2.82 6.73 0.74
CA PHE A 108 -2.28 6.13 1.97
C PHE A 108 -0.84 6.56 2.22
N VAL A 109 0.02 6.45 1.19
CA VAL A 109 1.43 6.88 1.31
C VAL A 109 1.53 8.37 1.57
N ASP A 110 0.72 9.19 0.89
CA ASP A 110 0.68 10.64 1.11
C ASP A 110 0.30 10.99 2.55
N ALA A 111 -0.71 10.31 3.11
CA ALA A 111 -1.12 10.51 4.50
C ALA A 111 -0.02 10.12 5.49
N VAL A 112 0.69 9.01 5.25
CA VAL A 112 1.80 8.57 6.11
C VAL A 112 3.00 9.52 6.01
N VAL A 113 3.37 9.95 4.80
CA VAL A 113 4.48 10.91 4.58
C VAL A 113 4.14 12.27 5.16
N LYS A 114 2.89 12.73 5.11
CA LYS A 114 2.44 13.95 5.78
C LYS A 114 2.56 13.87 7.30
N ALA A 115 2.26 12.70 7.88
CA ALA A 115 2.39 12.49 9.33
C ALA A 115 3.85 12.47 9.78
N ASN A 116 4.76 11.92 8.98
CA ASN A 116 6.19 11.96 9.25
C ASN A 116 6.99 12.24 7.95
N LYS A 117 7.44 13.48 7.79
CA LYS A 117 8.21 13.96 6.63
C LYS A 117 9.61 13.34 6.50
N ARG A 118 10.09 12.64 7.53
CA ARG A 118 11.43 12.01 7.52
C ARG A 118 11.43 10.62 6.91
N ILE A 119 10.26 10.07 6.62
CA ILE A 119 10.13 8.72 6.05
C ILE A 119 10.66 8.72 4.62
N HIS A 120 11.58 7.80 4.34
CA HIS A 120 12.07 7.57 2.99
C HIS A 120 11.04 6.76 2.19
N CYS A 121 10.44 7.40 1.18
CA CYS A 121 9.42 6.75 0.35
C CYS A 121 10.00 6.30 -1.00
N THR A 122 9.96 5.00 -1.26
CA THR A 122 10.39 4.39 -2.53
C THR A 122 9.25 3.73 -3.31
N VAL A 123 7.99 4.00 -2.95
CA VAL A 123 6.81 3.50 -3.67
C VAL A 123 6.72 4.17 -5.04
N LYS A 124 6.85 3.38 -6.10
CA LYS A 124 6.93 3.87 -7.49
C LYS A 124 5.75 4.73 -7.90
N GLU A 125 4.53 4.26 -7.63
CA GLU A 125 3.31 5.01 -8.00
C GLU A 125 3.26 6.39 -7.36
N TYR A 126 3.63 6.50 -6.08
CA TYR A 126 3.66 7.76 -5.35
C TYR A 126 4.72 8.71 -5.93
N THR A 127 5.93 8.20 -6.14
CA THR A 127 7.04 9.00 -6.69
C THR A 127 6.74 9.51 -8.10
N ASP A 128 6.11 8.69 -8.95
CA ASP A 128 5.72 9.10 -10.30
C ASP A 128 4.63 10.17 -10.31
N VAL A 129 3.62 10.06 -9.44
CA VAL A 129 2.56 11.06 -9.29
C VAL A 129 3.15 12.39 -8.81
N HIS A 130 3.98 12.37 -7.76
CA HIS A 130 4.65 13.58 -7.24
C HIS A 130 5.53 14.23 -8.30
N ARG A 131 6.33 13.47 -9.03
CA ARG A 131 7.17 13.97 -10.12
C ARG A 131 6.34 14.65 -11.23
N LYS A 132 5.17 14.10 -11.56
CA LYS A 132 4.26 14.73 -12.53
C LYS A 132 3.67 16.02 -12.02
N LEU A 133 3.27 16.07 -10.74
CA LEU A 133 2.74 17.27 -10.11
C LEU A 133 3.79 18.39 -10.02
N GLU A 134 5.00 18.07 -9.60
CA GLU A 134 6.11 19.04 -9.57
C GLU A 134 6.42 19.61 -10.96
N LYS A 135 6.45 18.76 -11.99
CA LYS A 135 6.66 19.22 -13.37
C LYS A 135 5.54 20.16 -13.82
N LYS A 136 4.29 19.89 -13.47
CA LYS A 136 3.16 20.79 -13.76
C LYS A 136 3.31 22.12 -13.03
N ALA A 137 3.57 22.09 -11.73
CA ALA A 137 3.76 23.28 -10.91
C ALA A 137 4.92 24.17 -11.42
N ARG A 138 6.05 23.56 -11.82
CA ARG A 138 7.17 24.29 -12.43
C ARG A 138 6.79 24.95 -13.77
N LYS A 139 6.00 24.26 -14.60
CA LYS A 139 5.50 24.83 -15.88
C LYS A 139 4.55 26.00 -15.65
N GLU A 140 3.68 25.92 -14.65
CA GLU A 140 2.75 26.98 -14.30
C GLU A 140 3.48 28.20 -13.75
N LYS A 141 4.44 28.01 -12.84
CA LYS A 141 5.29 29.12 -12.35
C LYS A 141 6.00 29.84 -13.49
N ARG A 142 6.65 29.09 -14.39
CA ARG A 142 7.32 29.68 -15.56
C ARG A 142 6.36 30.46 -16.50
N LYS A 143 5.10 30.00 -16.61
CA LYS A 143 4.08 30.72 -17.39
C LYS A 143 3.64 31.99 -16.67
N ALA A 144 3.46 31.97 -15.37
CA ALA A 144 3.12 33.12 -14.55
C ALA A 144 4.23 34.19 -14.62
N GLU A 145 5.49 33.80 -14.38
CA GLU A 145 6.65 34.69 -14.49
C GLU A 145 6.76 35.38 -15.88
N LYS A 146 6.50 34.59 -16.95
CA LYS A 146 6.50 35.17 -18.32
C LYS A 146 5.34 36.14 -18.58
N ARG A 147 4.17 35.93 -17.94
CA ARG A 147 3.05 36.88 -18.04
C ARG A 147 3.36 38.17 -17.28
N GLU A 148 3.85 38.05 -16.07
CA GLU A 148 4.26 39.21 -15.27
C GLU A 148 5.36 40.04 -15.96
N ALA A 149 6.35 39.36 -16.55
CA ALA A 149 7.41 40.05 -17.30
C ALA A 149 6.86 40.81 -18.53
N LYS A 150 5.88 40.21 -19.26
CA LYS A 150 5.24 40.88 -20.39
C LYS A 150 4.40 42.08 -19.96
N GLU A 151 3.65 41.98 -18.86
CA GLU A 151 2.85 43.07 -18.30
C GLU A 151 3.73 44.24 -17.85
N LYS A 152 4.89 43.94 -17.25
CA LYS A 152 5.87 45.00 -16.89
C LYS A 152 6.41 45.70 -18.10
N MET A 153 6.81 44.97 -19.16
CA MET A 153 7.31 45.58 -20.39
C MET A 153 6.25 46.44 -21.09
N GLN A 154 4.97 46.02 -21.07
CA GLN A 154 3.90 46.85 -21.63
C GLN A 154 3.67 48.15 -20.87
N LYS A 155 3.69 48.08 -19.53
CA LYS A 155 3.55 49.29 -18.69
C LYS A 155 4.71 50.27 -18.83
N GLU A 156 5.91 49.78 -19.05
CA GLU A 156 7.08 50.65 -19.33
C GLU A 156 6.96 51.30 -20.71
N SER A 157 6.44 50.61 -21.71
CA SER A 157 6.26 51.19 -23.04
C SER A 157 5.06 52.14 -23.17
N GLU A 158 4.11 52.18 -22.25
CA GLU A 158 2.99 53.13 -22.19
C GLU A 158 3.34 54.43 -21.45
N ASN A 159 4.44 54.43 -20.67
CA ASN A 159 4.86 55.61 -19.87
C ASN A 159 5.98 56.44 -20.51
N ASP A 160 6.50 55.99 -21.67
CA ASP A 160 7.44 56.77 -22.53
C ASP A 160 6.68 57.41 -23.69
#